data_f0907ccab40c4746c62d845dbee68eb8
#
_entry.id   f0907ccab40c4746c62d845dbee68eb8
#
_cell.length_a   1.000
_cell.length_b   1.000
_cell.length_c   1.000
_cell.angle_alpha   90.00
_cell.angle_beta   90.00
_cell.angle_gamma   90.00
#
_symmetry.space_group_name_H-M   'P 1'
#
loop_
_entity.id
_entity.type
_entity.pdbx_description
1 polymer ?
#
loop_
_entity_poly.entity_id
_entity_poly.type
_entity_poly.pdbx_seq_one_letter_code
_entity_poly.pdbx_strand_id
1 'polypeptide(L)'
;MNSLTDLKKIYFADLTHTGKGINSLTFPLGIALICSYTKKVFPGEFDIQLFKFPEDLIEEVISRAPDILALSCYSWNVALVDHVSRWVKKINPSVIIICGGPNFPVEKNEKLLYLKEKEYIDFYIENEGEFAFADLITNLKNNNYWG
;
A
#
# COMPACT_ATOMS: atom_id res chain seq x y z
N MET A 1 -4.11 11.83 -18.41
CA MET A 1 -3.41 10.59 -18.04
C MET A 1 -2.04 10.99 -17.54
N ASN A 2 -1.81 10.96 -16.23
CA ASN A 2 -0.46 11.13 -15.72
C ASN A 2 0.35 9.91 -16.16
N SER A 3 1.46 10.14 -16.84
CA SER A 3 2.35 9.04 -17.20
C SER A 3 2.88 8.42 -15.90
N LEU A 4 2.90 7.09 -15.79
CA LEU A 4 3.46 6.38 -14.63
C LEU A 4 4.94 6.75 -14.36
N THR A 5 5.57 7.46 -15.29
CA THR A 5 6.92 8.01 -15.15
C THR A 5 7.04 9.20 -14.20
N ASP A 6 5.92 9.79 -13.75
CA ASP A 6 5.91 10.97 -12.87
C ASP A 6 5.35 10.68 -11.47
N LEU A 7 5.60 9.47 -10.97
CA LEU A 7 5.26 9.12 -9.59
C LEU A 7 6.10 9.97 -8.60
N LYS A 8 5.42 10.67 -7.69
CA LYS A 8 6.07 11.60 -6.74
C LYS A 8 5.73 11.31 -5.29
N LYS A 9 4.58 10.71 -5.01
CA LYS A 9 4.06 10.59 -3.65
C LYS A 9 3.67 9.17 -3.30
N ILE A 10 4.25 8.65 -2.22
CA ILE A 10 3.99 7.32 -1.71
C ILE A 10 3.51 7.41 -0.27
N TYR A 11 2.31 6.89 0.00
CA TYR A 11 1.82 6.71 1.35
C TYR A 11 1.94 5.25 1.76
N PHE A 12 2.55 5.02 2.91
CA PHE A 12 2.61 3.73 3.57
C PHE A 12 1.64 3.71 4.73
N ALA A 13 0.88 2.64 4.92
CA ALA A 13 -0.04 2.53 6.04
C ALA A 13 -0.12 1.12 6.61
N ASP A 14 0.00 1.03 7.93
CA ASP A 14 -0.34 -0.13 8.73
C ASP A 14 -1.52 0.26 9.62
N LEU A 15 -2.71 0.11 9.07
CA LEU A 15 -3.92 0.66 9.67
C LEU A 15 -4.38 -0.16 10.88
N THR A 16 -4.68 0.55 11.97
CA THR A 16 -5.26 -0.01 13.17
C THR A 16 -6.66 0.57 13.41
N HIS A 17 -7.54 -0.26 13.99
CA HIS A 17 -8.87 0.20 14.41
C HIS A 17 -8.74 1.18 15.58
N THR A 18 -9.40 2.33 15.50
CA THR A 18 -9.36 3.41 16.51
C THR A 18 -10.53 3.34 17.49
N GLY A 19 -11.49 2.42 17.28
CA GLY A 19 -12.65 2.23 18.14
C GLY A 19 -12.46 1.14 19.21
N LYS A 20 -13.02 1.34 20.39
CA LYS A 20 -13.20 0.32 21.46
C LYS A 20 -11.92 -0.33 22.00
N GLY A 21 -10.95 0.47 22.46
CA GLY A 21 -9.89 -0.03 23.33
C GLY A 21 -8.85 -0.93 22.69
N ILE A 22 -8.74 -0.93 21.38
CA ILE A 22 -7.61 -1.59 20.70
C ILE A 22 -6.36 -0.77 20.98
N ASN A 23 -5.38 -1.44 21.62
CA ASN A 23 -4.12 -0.82 21.98
C ASN A 23 -3.27 -0.55 20.74
N SER A 24 -3.22 0.69 20.31
CA SER A 24 -2.46 1.15 19.14
C SER A 24 -0.99 1.47 19.46
N LEU A 25 -0.46 1.02 20.59
CA LEU A 25 0.91 1.31 21.03
C LEU A 25 1.98 0.53 20.27
N THR A 26 1.62 -0.48 19.50
CA THR A 26 2.58 -1.23 18.68
C THR A 26 3.11 -0.39 17.52
N PHE A 27 4.44 -0.37 17.39
CA PHE A 27 5.09 0.28 16.26
C PHE A 27 4.93 -0.57 14.98
N PRO A 28 4.55 0.00 13.84
CA PRO A 28 4.34 -0.74 12.59
C PRO A 28 5.68 -1.06 11.90
N LEU A 29 6.48 -1.95 12.52
CA LEU A 29 7.87 -2.21 12.14
C LEU A 29 7.98 -2.68 10.68
N GLY A 30 7.15 -3.61 10.24
CA GLY A 30 7.24 -4.19 8.90
C GLY A 30 7.17 -3.13 7.79
N ILE A 31 6.12 -2.33 7.81
CA ILE A 31 5.95 -1.29 6.77
C ILE A 31 6.95 -0.13 6.95
N ALA A 32 7.39 0.14 8.18
CA ALA A 32 8.41 1.15 8.43
C ALA A 32 9.77 0.76 7.84
N LEU A 33 10.12 -0.53 7.84
CA LEU A 33 11.32 -1.05 7.19
C LEU A 33 11.25 -0.88 5.67
N ILE A 34 10.12 -1.21 5.04
CA ILE A 34 9.89 -0.99 3.60
C ILE A 34 10.00 0.49 3.26
N CYS A 35 9.36 1.35 4.05
CA CYS A 35 9.43 2.81 3.92
C CYS A 35 10.89 3.32 4.00
N SER A 36 11.64 2.86 5.00
CA SER A 36 13.03 3.24 5.21
C SER A 36 13.93 2.77 4.06
N TYR A 37 13.74 1.53 3.60
CA TYR A 37 14.47 0.98 2.46
C TYR A 37 14.15 1.74 1.16
N THR A 38 12.88 2.08 0.93
CA THR A 38 12.46 2.89 -0.22
C THR A 38 13.16 4.26 -0.23
N LYS A 39 13.23 4.94 0.91
CA LYS A 39 13.98 6.20 1.04
C LYS A 39 15.47 6.05 0.76
N LYS A 40 16.05 4.90 1.12
CA LYS A 40 17.46 4.60 0.86
C LYS A 40 17.75 4.35 -0.62
N VAL A 41 16.84 3.63 -1.30
CA VAL A 41 17.00 3.28 -2.73
C VAL A 41 16.70 4.47 -3.64
N PHE A 42 15.73 5.31 -3.26
CA PHE A 42 15.27 6.47 -4.04
C PHE A 42 15.44 7.78 -3.24
N PRO A 43 16.67 8.20 -2.94
CA PRO A 43 16.92 9.34 -2.07
C PRO A 43 16.37 10.64 -2.68
N GLY A 44 15.41 11.26 -1.99
CA GLY A 44 14.81 12.53 -2.41
C GLY A 44 13.89 12.47 -3.62
N GLU A 45 13.60 11.28 -4.16
CA GLU A 45 12.75 11.15 -5.35
C GLU A 45 11.24 11.23 -5.02
N PHE A 46 10.84 10.78 -3.82
CA PHE A 46 9.44 10.68 -3.42
C PHE A 46 9.14 11.47 -2.15
N ASP A 47 7.98 12.08 -2.11
CA ASP A 47 7.32 12.53 -0.88
C ASP A 47 6.68 11.30 -0.21
N ILE A 48 7.28 10.84 0.90
CA ILE A 48 6.91 9.61 1.58
C ILE A 48 6.35 9.91 2.96
N GLN A 49 5.14 9.42 3.22
CA GLN A 49 4.48 9.50 4.52
C GLN A 49 4.08 8.11 5.01
N LEU A 50 4.07 7.94 6.34
CA LEU A 50 3.67 6.71 7.02
C LEU A 50 2.47 6.98 7.93
N PHE A 51 1.42 6.17 7.78
CA PHE A 51 0.18 6.31 8.53
C PHE A 51 -0.11 5.05 9.36
N LYS A 52 -0.67 5.26 10.54
CA LYS A 52 -1.16 4.22 11.42
C LYS A 52 -2.68 4.32 11.63
N PHE A 53 -3.20 5.52 11.63
CA PHE A 53 -4.62 5.77 11.88
C PHE A 53 -5.37 6.04 10.57
N PRO A 54 -6.53 5.39 10.37
CA PRO A 54 -7.32 5.59 9.15
C PRO A 54 -7.74 7.05 8.95
N GLU A 55 -8.06 7.75 10.04
CA GLU A 55 -8.53 9.13 10.02
C GLU A 55 -7.47 10.06 9.43
N ASP A 56 -6.21 9.92 9.88
CA ASP A 56 -5.08 10.72 9.39
C ASP A 56 -4.82 10.43 7.90
N LEU A 57 -4.87 9.16 7.51
CA LEU A 57 -4.72 8.76 6.11
C LEU A 57 -5.83 9.34 5.23
N ILE A 58 -7.08 9.26 5.67
CA ILE A 58 -8.25 9.76 4.94
C ILE A 58 -8.15 11.27 4.74
N GLU A 59 -7.83 12.00 5.79
CA GLU A 59 -7.64 13.46 5.75
C GLU A 59 -6.55 13.85 4.73
N GLU A 60 -5.41 13.16 4.77
CA GLU A 60 -4.31 13.44 3.86
C GLU A 60 -4.63 13.04 2.41
N VAL A 61 -5.31 11.92 2.17
CA VAL A 61 -5.75 11.51 0.83
C VAL A 61 -6.73 12.51 0.22
N ILE A 62 -7.65 13.07 1.01
CA ILE A 62 -8.58 14.12 0.55
C ILE A 62 -7.81 15.39 0.18
N SER A 63 -6.85 15.79 1.01
CA SER A 63 -6.04 16.99 0.81
C SER A 63 -5.07 16.84 -0.37
N ARG A 64 -4.35 15.74 -0.41
CA ARG A 64 -3.28 15.46 -1.38
C ARG A 64 -3.19 13.96 -1.66
N ALA A 65 -3.99 13.45 -2.59
CA ALA A 65 -3.96 12.03 -2.94
C ALA A 65 -2.55 11.56 -3.32
N PRO A 66 -2.13 10.36 -2.89
CA PRO A 66 -0.86 9.78 -3.30
C PRO A 66 -0.94 9.23 -4.73
N ASP A 67 0.23 8.99 -5.33
CA ASP A 67 0.33 8.18 -6.54
C ASP A 67 0.27 6.69 -6.21
N ILE A 68 0.89 6.32 -5.07
CA ILE A 68 0.92 4.95 -4.56
C ILE A 68 0.48 4.92 -3.10
N LEU A 69 -0.44 4.01 -2.79
CA LEU A 69 -0.83 3.67 -1.43
C LEU A 69 -0.41 2.23 -1.13
N ALA A 70 0.57 2.07 -0.24
CA ALA A 70 1.08 0.79 0.21
C ALA A 70 0.48 0.42 1.57
N LEU A 71 -0.16 -0.73 1.68
CA LEU A 71 -0.93 -1.16 2.85
C LEU A 71 -0.44 -2.49 3.40
N SER A 72 -0.16 -2.55 4.70
CA SER A 72 0.01 -3.82 5.41
C SER A 72 -1.33 -4.51 5.63
N CYS A 73 -1.44 -5.77 5.22
CA CYS A 73 -2.66 -6.55 5.34
C CYS A 73 -2.46 -7.76 6.26
N TYR A 74 -3.14 -7.72 7.40
CA TYR A 74 -3.18 -8.77 8.41
C TYR A 74 -4.62 -9.24 8.63
N SER A 75 -4.79 -10.38 9.28
CA SER A 75 -6.13 -10.92 9.59
C SER A 75 -7.00 -9.97 10.44
N TRP A 76 -6.37 -9.17 11.30
CA TRP A 76 -7.10 -8.23 12.19
C TRP A 76 -7.45 -6.89 11.54
N ASN A 77 -6.82 -6.51 10.43
CA ASN A 77 -7.11 -5.24 9.75
C ASN A 77 -7.62 -5.38 8.31
N VAL A 78 -7.78 -6.59 7.81
CA VAL A 78 -8.17 -6.84 6.40
C VAL A 78 -9.44 -6.11 5.99
N ALA A 79 -10.47 -6.11 6.84
CA ALA A 79 -11.72 -5.41 6.55
C ALA A 79 -11.52 -3.89 6.42
N LEU A 80 -10.65 -3.31 7.25
CA LEU A 80 -10.29 -1.89 7.21
C LEU A 80 -9.47 -1.57 5.95
N VAL A 81 -8.50 -2.41 5.62
CA VAL A 81 -7.71 -2.30 4.38
C VAL A 81 -8.63 -2.35 3.15
N ASP A 82 -9.54 -3.31 3.09
CA ASP A 82 -10.50 -3.43 1.99
C ASP A 82 -11.39 -2.18 1.87
N HIS A 83 -11.92 -1.70 2.98
CA HIS A 83 -12.77 -0.51 3.00
C HIS A 83 -12.04 0.73 2.51
N VAL A 84 -10.84 0.99 3.04
CA VAL A 84 -10.01 2.15 2.66
C VAL A 84 -9.58 2.06 1.20
N SER A 85 -9.17 0.88 0.73
CA SER A 85 -8.74 0.67 -0.65
C SER A 85 -9.86 0.96 -1.66
N ARG A 86 -11.06 0.43 -1.39
CA ARG A 86 -12.25 0.72 -2.23
C ARG A 86 -12.60 2.19 -2.24
N TRP A 87 -12.56 2.84 -1.07
CA TRP A 87 -12.85 4.25 -0.94
C TRP A 87 -11.83 5.09 -1.71
N VAL A 88 -10.54 4.81 -1.59
CA VAL A 88 -9.48 5.52 -2.33
C VAL A 88 -9.68 5.37 -3.84
N LYS A 89 -9.91 4.14 -4.33
CA LYS A 89 -10.18 3.89 -5.76
C LYS A 89 -11.43 4.60 -6.27
N LYS A 90 -12.44 4.76 -5.42
CA LYS A 90 -13.67 5.49 -5.79
C LYS A 90 -13.42 6.99 -5.96
N ILE A 91 -12.56 7.58 -5.12
CA ILE A 91 -12.25 9.02 -5.18
C ILE A 91 -11.23 9.29 -6.30
N ASN A 92 -10.20 8.49 -6.37
CA ASN A 92 -9.14 8.63 -7.35
C ASN A 92 -8.70 7.26 -7.91
N PRO A 93 -9.31 6.81 -9.03
CA PRO A 93 -9.00 5.51 -9.63
C PRO A 93 -7.54 5.35 -10.09
N SER A 94 -6.80 6.45 -10.26
CA SER A 94 -5.41 6.41 -10.71
C SER A 94 -4.40 6.08 -9.61
N VAL A 95 -4.80 6.09 -8.34
CA VAL A 95 -3.93 5.67 -7.24
C VAL A 95 -3.61 4.19 -7.37
N ILE A 96 -2.33 3.84 -7.37
CA ILE A 96 -1.88 2.46 -7.37
C ILE A 96 -1.92 1.93 -5.94
N ILE A 97 -2.71 0.88 -5.69
CA ILE A 97 -2.82 0.24 -4.38
C ILE A 97 -1.97 -1.02 -4.36
N ILE A 98 -0.99 -1.04 -3.45
CA ILE A 98 -0.08 -2.16 -3.24
C ILE A 98 -0.32 -2.70 -1.84
N CYS A 99 -0.73 -3.96 -1.72
CA CYS A 99 -0.86 -4.64 -0.45
C CYS A 99 0.31 -5.59 -0.20
N GLY A 100 0.60 -5.85 1.06
CA GLY A 100 1.56 -6.85 1.49
C GLY A 100 1.22 -7.36 2.89
N GLY A 101 1.89 -8.41 3.32
CA GLY A 101 1.67 -9.01 4.63
C GLY A 101 1.09 -10.43 4.54
N PRO A 102 0.91 -11.09 5.70
CA PRO A 102 0.63 -12.52 5.75
C PRO A 102 -0.81 -12.90 5.38
N ASN A 103 -1.71 -11.92 5.23
CA ASN A 103 -3.12 -12.20 4.92
C ASN A 103 -3.35 -12.37 3.40
N PHE A 104 -2.60 -13.29 2.80
CA PHE A 104 -2.72 -13.65 1.39
C PHE A 104 -2.78 -15.17 1.23
N PRO A 105 -3.61 -15.71 0.35
CA PRO A 105 -3.69 -17.15 0.14
C PRO A 105 -2.34 -17.77 -0.22
N VAL A 106 -2.15 -19.04 0.14
CA VAL A 106 -0.92 -19.77 -0.18
C VAL A 106 -1.01 -20.42 -1.57
N GLU A 107 -2.16 -21.00 -1.87
CA GLU A 107 -2.39 -21.74 -3.11
C GLU A 107 -2.55 -20.80 -4.31
N LYS A 108 -1.93 -21.15 -5.43
CA LYS A 108 -1.89 -20.32 -6.64
C LYS A 108 -3.28 -19.92 -7.16
N ASN A 109 -4.21 -20.88 -7.20
CA ASN A 109 -5.56 -20.62 -7.69
C ASN A 109 -6.34 -19.69 -6.74
N GLU A 110 -6.13 -19.84 -5.44
CA GLU A 110 -6.75 -18.99 -4.43
C GLU A 110 -6.19 -17.56 -4.49
N LYS A 111 -4.89 -17.39 -4.75
CA LYS A 111 -4.27 -16.07 -4.98
C LYS A 111 -4.91 -15.34 -6.17
N LEU A 112 -5.08 -16.05 -7.29
CA LEU A 112 -5.73 -15.48 -8.47
C LEU A 112 -7.17 -15.07 -8.20
N LEU A 113 -7.92 -15.92 -7.49
CA LEU A 113 -9.29 -15.62 -7.10
C LEU A 113 -9.36 -14.42 -6.15
N TYR A 114 -8.48 -14.37 -5.14
CA TYR A 114 -8.36 -13.26 -4.20
C TYR A 114 -8.15 -11.91 -4.91
N LEU A 115 -7.20 -11.84 -5.84
CA LEU A 115 -6.94 -10.62 -6.60
C LEU A 115 -8.09 -10.27 -7.55
N LYS A 116 -8.73 -11.27 -8.15
CA LYS A 116 -9.90 -11.07 -9.01
C LYS A 116 -11.11 -10.53 -8.24
N GLU A 117 -11.32 -10.97 -7.01
CA GLU A 117 -12.38 -10.47 -6.15
C GLU A 117 -12.08 -9.08 -5.57
N LYS A 118 -10.80 -8.70 -5.51
CA LYS A 118 -10.31 -7.45 -4.95
C LYS A 118 -9.67 -6.55 -6.02
N GLU A 119 -10.45 -6.23 -7.06
CA GLU A 119 -10.00 -5.42 -8.21
C GLU A 119 -9.46 -4.03 -7.83
N TYR A 120 -9.70 -3.58 -6.61
CA TYR A 120 -9.16 -2.36 -6.05
C TYR A 120 -7.71 -2.49 -5.56
N ILE A 121 -7.15 -3.70 -5.50
CA ILE A 121 -5.73 -3.96 -5.22
C ILE A 121 -5.02 -4.19 -6.55
N ASP A 122 -4.07 -3.34 -6.89
CA ASP A 122 -3.32 -3.44 -8.14
C ASP A 122 -2.17 -4.47 -8.04
N PHE A 123 -1.52 -4.54 -6.88
CA PHE A 123 -0.41 -5.47 -6.62
C PHE A 123 -0.47 -6.03 -5.21
N TYR A 124 0.00 -7.26 -5.05
CA TYR A 124 0.22 -7.87 -3.74
C TYR A 124 1.66 -8.38 -3.65
N ILE A 125 2.40 -7.94 -2.62
CA ILE A 125 3.77 -8.36 -2.36
C ILE A 125 3.76 -9.46 -1.32
N GLU A 126 4.29 -10.62 -1.69
CA GLU A 126 4.46 -11.77 -0.82
C GLU A 126 5.84 -11.75 -0.15
N ASN A 127 5.92 -12.31 1.05
CA ASN A 127 7.16 -12.47 1.82
C ASN A 127 7.84 -11.15 2.19
N GLU A 128 9.16 -11.06 2.03
CA GLU A 128 9.93 -9.86 2.37
C GLU A 128 9.64 -8.73 1.39
N GLY A 129 9.18 -7.61 1.94
CA GLY A 129 8.65 -6.51 1.15
C GLY A 129 9.68 -5.49 0.66
N GLU A 130 10.83 -5.36 1.33
CA GLU A 130 11.77 -4.25 1.11
C GLU A 130 12.31 -4.24 -0.32
N PHE A 131 12.88 -5.35 -0.77
CA PHE A 131 13.42 -5.48 -2.12
C PHE A 131 12.32 -5.52 -3.17
N ALA A 132 11.27 -6.33 -2.92
CA ALA A 132 10.18 -6.50 -3.87
C ALA A 132 9.42 -5.19 -4.12
N PHE A 133 9.21 -4.36 -3.09
CA PHE A 133 8.60 -3.06 -3.24
C PHE A 133 9.47 -2.11 -4.07
N ALA A 134 10.78 -2.03 -3.79
CA ALA A 134 11.70 -1.18 -4.54
C ALA A 134 11.80 -1.61 -6.01
N ASP A 135 11.85 -2.92 -6.30
CA ASP A 135 11.84 -3.45 -7.66
C ASP A 135 10.54 -3.11 -8.39
N LEU A 136 9.39 -3.25 -7.72
CA LEU A 136 8.10 -2.87 -8.29
C LEU A 136 8.05 -1.38 -8.63
N ILE A 137 8.51 -0.50 -7.73
CA ILE A 137 8.59 0.95 -8.00
C ILE A 137 9.49 1.23 -9.22
N THR A 138 10.64 0.57 -9.31
CA THR A 138 11.54 0.71 -10.46
C THR A 138 10.85 0.30 -11.77
N ASN A 139 10.14 -0.83 -11.76
CA ASN A 139 9.40 -1.33 -12.92
C ASN A 139 8.23 -0.39 -13.31
N LEU A 140 7.48 0.12 -12.34
CA LEU A 140 6.41 1.09 -12.58
C LEU A 140 6.96 2.37 -13.23
N LYS A 141 8.08 2.90 -12.75
CA LYS A 141 8.75 4.08 -13.34
C LYS A 141 9.19 3.84 -14.79
N ASN A 142 9.62 2.63 -15.10
CA ASN A 142 10.11 2.24 -16.43
C ASN A 142 9.02 1.70 -17.37
N ASN A 143 7.76 1.66 -16.94
CA ASN A 143 6.63 1.05 -17.65
C ASN A 143 6.84 -0.46 -17.99
N ASN A 144 7.61 -1.19 -17.16
CA ASN A 144 7.99 -2.59 -17.38
C ASN A 144 7.18 -3.59 -16.53
N TYR A 145 5.96 -3.24 -16.09
CA TYR A 145 5.15 -4.07 -15.19
C TYR A 145 4.26 -5.10 -15.87
N TRP A 146 4.32 -5.19 -17.18
CA TRP A 146 3.63 -6.21 -17.99
C TRP A 146 4.64 -7.18 -18.60
N GLY A 147 5.45 -7.81 -17.74
CA GLY A 147 6.34 -8.89 -18.17
C GLY A 147 5.71 -10.26 -18.04
#